data_0632b52fc6a1fc18504f7593566bfe43
#
_entry.id   0632b52fc6a1fc18504f7593566bfe43
#
_cell.length_a   1.000
_cell.length_b   1.000
_cell.length_c   1.000
_cell.angle_alpha   90.00
_cell.angle_beta   90.00
_cell.angle_gamma   90.00
#
_symmetry.space_group_name_H-M   'P 1'
#
loop_
_entity.id
_entity.type
_entity.pdbx_description
1 polymer ?
#
loop_
_entity_poly.entity_id
_entity_poly.type
_entity_poly.pdbx_seq_one_letter_code
_entity_poly.pdbx_strand_id
1 'polypeptide(L)'
;MLIEYSPILNKKDIDPDLPIEKRKNSIGLFLLSFSFTRNVNIVFNTPSPAKDSNLRIFDGIKVLSMLWIILSHGYSCVLDTPIANVYNIDDILNQWYFVLITGGYFAGDIMFFVSGFLGVYLMMIKYFEKTSMSFAKIYFHRIYRLFPPLLLFILLYLNFFQHLGDGPVWASLTQKEMDDCQKYWWTHFLFINNIVPWNVVQNLCLPSLWYFSALFQFFLFVPIEVALYRLNRYVGYSLVYLILIASII
;
A
#
# COMPACT_ATOMS: atom_id res chain seq x y z
N MET A 1 -1.11 -4.74 3.46
CA MET A 1 -0.27 -5.05 2.31
C MET A 1 0.11 -6.54 2.23
N LEU A 2 0.13 -7.26 3.33
CA LEU A 2 0.38 -8.72 3.40
C LEU A 2 -0.77 -9.60 2.87
N ILE A 3 -1.85 -9.03 2.34
CA ILE A 3 -3.09 -9.75 2.01
C ILE A 3 -3.32 -9.84 0.48
N GLU A 4 -2.32 -9.50 -0.34
CA GLU A 4 -2.45 -9.67 -1.80
C GLU A 4 -2.47 -11.15 -2.21
N TYR A 5 -1.97 -12.01 -1.35
CA TYR A 5 -1.94 -13.46 -1.49
C TYR A 5 -2.87 -14.17 -0.52
N SER A 6 -4.13 -13.75 -0.45
CA SER A 6 -5.14 -14.69 0.02
C SER A 6 -5.40 -15.63 -1.16
N PRO A 7 -4.94 -16.90 -1.11
CA PRO A 7 -5.47 -17.89 -2.03
C PRO A 7 -6.98 -17.81 -1.84
N ILE A 8 -7.72 -17.70 -2.92
CA ILE A 8 -9.16 -17.95 -2.89
C ILE A 8 -9.24 -19.31 -2.22
N LEU A 9 -9.58 -19.32 -0.94
CA LEU A 9 -9.74 -20.54 -0.18
C LEU A 9 -10.70 -21.42 -1.00
N ASN A 10 -10.12 -22.39 -1.66
CA ASN A 10 -10.87 -23.40 -2.34
C ASN A 10 -11.74 -23.99 -1.24
N LYS A 11 -13.02 -24.08 -1.45
CA LYS A 11 -14.00 -24.62 -0.49
C LYS A 11 -13.63 -26.00 0.08
N LYS A 12 -12.55 -26.60 -0.43
CA LYS A 12 -12.01 -27.91 -0.05
C LYS A 12 -10.87 -27.86 0.99
N ASP A 13 -10.29 -26.69 1.27
CA ASP A 13 -9.17 -26.56 2.21
C ASP A 13 -9.61 -26.07 3.61
N ILE A 14 -10.90 -26.03 3.84
CA ILE A 14 -11.45 -25.80 5.19
C ILE A 14 -11.40 -27.15 5.90
N ASP A 15 -10.60 -27.20 6.97
CA ASP A 15 -10.46 -28.28 7.90
C ASP A 15 -11.80 -29.01 8.09
N PRO A 16 -11.91 -30.31 7.76
CA PRO A 16 -13.16 -31.05 7.87
C PRO A 16 -13.68 -31.18 9.30
N ASP A 17 -12.84 -30.88 10.30
CA ASP A 17 -13.18 -30.99 11.73
C ASP A 17 -13.75 -29.69 12.33
N LEU A 18 -13.80 -28.60 11.57
CA LEU A 18 -14.57 -27.43 11.99
C LEU A 18 -16.05 -27.70 11.73
N PRO A 19 -16.91 -27.63 12.75
CA PRO A 19 -18.33 -27.90 12.58
C PRO A 19 -18.88 -27.03 11.48
N ILE A 20 -19.46 -27.65 10.45
CA ILE A 20 -20.18 -27.00 9.35
C ILE A 20 -21.35 -26.27 10.00
N GLU A 21 -21.09 -25.10 10.47
CA GLU A 21 -22.09 -24.25 11.08
C GLU A 21 -23.02 -23.77 9.96
N LYS A 22 -24.18 -24.40 9.97
CA LYS A 22 -25.32 -24.11 9.11
C LYS A 22 -25.37 -22.63 8.76
N ARG A 23 -25.34 -22.29 7.46
CA ARG A 23 -25.80 -21.04 6.83
C ARG A 23 -25.80 -19.85 7.78
N LYS A 24 -24.63 -19.35 8.15
CA LYS A 24 -24.56 -18.07 8.85
C LYS A 24 -25.11 -17.01 7.93
N ASN A 25 -26.07 -16.25 8.43
CA ASN A 25 -26.60 -15.07 7.78
C ASN A 25 -25.42 -14.17 7.35
N SER A 26 -25.52 -13.50 6.21
CA SER A 26 -24.47 -12.61 5.67
C SER A 26 -23.93 -11.62 6.73
N ILE A 27 -24.79 -11.19 7.66
CA ILE A 27 -24.43 -10.35 8.81
C ILE A 27 -23.47 -11.06 9.75
N GLY A 28 -23.71 -12.33 10.06
CA GLY A 28 -22.83 -13.12 10.96
C GLY A 28 -21.45 -13.33 10.34
N LEU A 29 -21.35 -13.55 9.04
CA LEU A 29 -20.06 -13.63 8.31
C LEU A 29 -19.33 -12.28 8.30
N PHE A 30 -20.06 -11.20 8.14
CA PHE A 30 -19.49 -9.84 8.22
C PHE A 30 -18.93 -9.57 9.63
N LEU A 31 -19.68 -9.85 10.69
CA LEU A 31 -19.20 -9.69 12.07
C LEU A 31 -17.99 -10.58 12.39
N LEU A 32 -17.95 -11.81 11.87
CA LEU A 32 -16.80 -12.70 12.02
C LEU A 32 -15.52 -12.18 11.34
N SER A 33 -15.64 -11.35 10.30
CA SER A 33 -14.46 -10.75 9.68
C SER A 33 -13.72 -9.77 10.60
N PHE A 34 -14.38 -9.25 11.62
CA PHE A 34 -13.80 -8.40 12.67
C PHE A 34 -13.35 -9.18 13.93
N SER A 35 -13.47 -10.50 13.95
CA SER A 35 -13.04 -11.31 15.09
C SER A 35 -11.52 -11.28 15.23
N PHE A 36 -11.03 -10.64 16.30
CA PHE A 36 -9.61 -10.54 16.61
C PHE A 36 -8.93 -11.91 16.69
N THR A 37 -9.50 -12.83 17.48
CA THR A 37 -8.95 -14.18 17.69
C THR A 37 -8.83 -14.96 16.37
N ARG A 38 -9.87 -14.90 15.53
CA ARG A 38 -9.84 -15.57 14.23
C ARG A 38 -8.77 -14.98 13.32
N ASN A 39 -8.68 -13.65 13.25
CA ASN A 39 -7.74 -12.98 12.38
C ASN A 39 -6.29 -13.20 12.82
N VAL A 40 -6.03 -13.19 14.13
CA VAL A 40 -4.72 -13.54 14.71
C VAL A 40 -4.35 -14.97 14.35
N ASN A 41 -5.26 -15.93 14.54
CA ASN A 41 -4.99 -17.32 14.16
C ASN A 41 -4.71 -17.49 12.66
N ILE A 42 -5.42 -16.77 11.79
CA ILE A 42 -5.16 -16.82 10.33
C ILE A 42 -3.77 -16.22 9.99
N VAL A 43 -3.35 -15.16 10.66
CA VAL A 43 -2.07 -14.52 10.41
C VAL A 43 -0.89 -15.35 10.90
N PHE A 44 -1.01 -15.96 12.08
CA PHE A 44 0.09 -16.70 12.71
C PHE A 44 0.11 -18.20 12.36
N ASN A 45 -1.03 -18.82 12.08
CA ASN A 45 -1.07 -20.18 11.56
C ASN A 45 -0.93 -20.14 10.04
N THR A 46 0.31 -20.04 9.57
CA THR A 46 0.58 -20.16 8.14
C THR A 46 0.35 -21.60 7.71
N PRO A 47 -0.59 -21.88 6.80
CA PRO A 47 -0.77 -23.22 6.26
C PRO A 47 0.53 -23.66 5.55
N SER A 48 0.78 -24.97 5.59
CA SER A 48 1.89 -25.61 4.87
C SER A 48 2.00 -25.08 3.44
N PRO A 49 3.21 -24.94 2.89
CA PRO A 49 3.42 -24.25 1.61
C PRO A 49 2.59 -24.87 0.50
N ALA A 50 1.61 -24.11 0.03
CA ALA A 50 0.91 -24.43 -1.19
C ALA A 50 1.93 -24.48 -2.35
N LYS A 51 1.58 -25.22 -3.41
CA LYS A 51 2.40 -25.61 -4.56
C LYS A 51 3.16 -24.46 -5.28
N ASP A 52 2.78 -23.21 -5.03
CA ASP A 52 3.38 -21.99 -5.65
C ASP A 52 4.38 -21.30 -4.72
N SER A 53 5.36 -22.06 -4.20
CA SER A 53 6.37 -21.53 -3.28
C SER A 53 7.24 -20.40 -3.87
N ASN A 54 7.33 -20.30 -5.21
CA ASN A 54 8.22 -19.35 -5.88
C ASN A 54 7.85 -17.88 -5.69
N LEU A 55 6.57 -17.56 -5.47
CA LEU A 55 6.11 -16.18 -5.28
C LEU A 55 6.29 -15.66 -3.83
N ARG A 56 6.59 -16.55 -2.89
CA ARG A 56 6.80 -16.18 -1.47
C ARG A 56 8.04 -15.31 -1.26
N ILE A 57 9.00 -15.35 -2.20
CA ILE A 57 10.16 -14.46 -2.16
C ILE A 57 9.77 -12.99 -2.18
N PHE A 58 8.70 -12.64 -2.91
CA PHE A 58 8.19 -11.26 -2.96
C PHE A 58 7.62 -10.79 -1.62
N ASP A 59 7.11 -11.68 -0.79
CA ASP A 59 6.65 -11.31 0.55
C ASP A 59 7.83 -10.93 1.44
N GLY A 60 8.94 -11.67 1.35
CA GLY A 60 10.19 -11.32 2.03
C GLY A 60 10.74 -9.96 1.57
N ILE A 61 10.78 -9.72 0.26
CA ILE A 61 11.22 -8.44 -0.32
C ILE A 61 10.35 -7.28 0.19
N LYS A 62 9.02 -7.44 0.23
CA LYS A 62 8.10 -6.43 0.75
C LYS A 62 8.37 -6.11 2.22
N VAL A 63 8.59 -7.14 3.05
CA VAL A 63 8.90 -6.95 4.48
C VAL A 63 10.19 -6.16 4.66
N LEU A 64 11.27 -6.56 3.98
CA LEU A 64 12.56 -5.87 4.04
C LEU A 64 12.46 -4.43 3.55
N SER A 65 11.77 -4.20 2.43
CA SER A 65 11.53 -2.85 1.90
C SER A 65 10.74 -1.99 2.87
N MET A 66 9.70 -2.55 3.52
CA MET A 66 8.91 -1.82 4.52
C MET A 66 9.74 -1.45 5.74
N LEU A 67 10.57 -2.36 6.26
CA LEU A 67 11.49 -2.07 7.37
C LEU A 67 12.48 -0.96 7.00
N TRP A 68 12.98 -0.99 5.77
CA TRP A 68 13.88 0.05 5.27
C TRP A 68 13.19 1.41 5.15
N ILE A 69 11.95 1.46 4.67
CA ILE A 69 11.15 2.69 4.64
C ILE A 69 10.90 3.24 6.04
N ILE A 70 10.54 2.37 7.01
CA ILE A 70 10.32 2.79 8.40
C ILE A 70 11.59 3.38 9.00
N LEU A 71 12.74 2.75 8.77
CA LEU A 71 14.03 3.24 9.22
C LEU A 71 14.33 4.64 8.65
N SER A 72 14.19 4.80 7.33
CA SER A 72 14.44 6.07 6.64
C SER A 72 13.52 7.19 7.14
N HIS A 73 12.21 6.92 7.26
CA HIS A 73 11.24 7.90 7.75
C HIS A 73 11.46 8.25 9.22
N GLY A 74 11.85 7.29 10.05
CA GLY A 74 12.19 7.54 11.44
C GLY A 74 13.33 8.54 11.59
N TYR A 75 14.37 8.43 10.77
CA TYR A 75 15.46 9.41 10.74
C TYR A 75 15.05 10.75 10.14
N SER A 76 14.22 10.76 9.11
CA SER A 76 13.69 12.02 8.51
C SER A 76 12.89 12.81 9.53
N CYS A 77 12.02 12.16 10.32
CA CYS A 77 11.25 12.83 11.36
C CYS A 77 12.13 13.49 12.44
N VAL A 78 13.31 12.94 12.73
CA VAL A 78 14.25 13.57 13.68
C VAL A 78 14.81 14.87 13.11
N LEU A 79 15.07 14.93 11.80
CA LEU A 79 15.58 16.13 11.13
C LEU A 79 14.56 17.28 11.08
N ASP A 80 13.27 16.96 11.13
CA ASP A 80 12.19 17.96 11.19
C ASP A 80 11.97 18.54 12.58
N THR A 81 12.69 18.04 13.60
CA THR A 81 12.61 18.54 14.97
C THR A 81 13.81 19.44 15.32
N PRO A 82 13.67 20.36 16.29
CA PRO A 82 14.79 21.16 16.76
C PRO A 82 15.91 20.27 17.33
N ILE A 83 17.06 20.24 16.66
CA ILE A 83 18.20 19.43 17.03
C ILE A 83 19.25 20.31 17.72
N ALA A 84 19.72 19.91 18.90
CA ALA A 84 20.72 20.66 19.64
C ALA A 84 22.10 20.70 18.96
N ASN A 85 22.45 19.68 18.20
CA ASN A 85 23.77 19.49 17.61
C ASN A 85 23.76 19.67 16.07
N VAL A 86 23.17 20.76 15.59
CA VAL A 86 23.03 21.04 14.13
C VAL A 86 24.39 21.01 13.41
N TYR A 87 25.47 21.46 14.07
CA TYR A 87 26.82 21.48 13.46
C TYR A 87 27.37 20.10 13.10
N ASN A 88 26.94 19.04 13.78
CA ASN A 88 27.44 17.69 13.55
C ASN A 88 26.60 16.94 12.50
N ILE A 89 25.51 17.52 12.00
CA ILE A 89 24.61 16.86 11.05
C ILE A 89 25.34 16.58 9.73
N ASP A 90 26.09 17.55 9.21
CA ASP A 90 26.82 17.39 7.95
C ASP A 90 27.86 16.24 8.03
N ASP A 91 28.54 16.11 9.17
CA ASP A 91 29.46 15.03 9.40
C ASP A 91 28.75 13.65 9.42
N ILE A 92 27.57 13.58 10.01
CA ILE A 92 26.77 12.35 10.08
C ILE A 92 26.20 12.00 8.69
N LEU A 93 25.68 12.96 7.96
CA LEU A 93 25.10 12.77 6.63
C LEU A 93 26.14 12.29 5.62
N ASN A 94 27.39 12.71 5.76
CA ASN A 94 28.52 12.30 4.90
C ASN A 94 29.10 10.93 5.22
N GLN A 95 28.65 10.26 6.29
CA GLN A 95 29.12 8.91 6.61
C GLN A 95 28.56 7.89 5.61
N TRP A 96 29.41 6.96 5.19
CA TRP A 96 29.03 5.94 4.19
C TRP A 96 27.83 5.08 4.60
N TYR A 97 27.67 4.79 5.89
CA TYR A 97 26.52 4.02 6.40
C TYR A 97 25.20 4.81 6.37
N PHE A 98 25.28 6.14 6.38
CA PHE A 98 24.09 6.98 6.33
C PHE A 98 23.40 6.90 4.95
N VAL A 99 24.14 6.54 3.89
CA VAL A 99 23.58 6.27 2.56
C VAL A 99 22.52 5.15 2.60
N LEU A 100 22.66 4.17 3.51
CA LEU A 100 21.61 3.16 3.70
C LEU A 100 20.31 3.75 4.24
N ILE A 101 20.39 4.78 5.06
CA ILE A 101 19.22 5.45 5.63
C ILE A 101 18.56 6.34 4.56
N THR A 102 19.34 7.19 3.92
CA THR A 102 18.85 8.09 2.87
C THR A 102 18.39 7.33 1.63
N GLY A 103 18.98 6.17 1.35
CA GLY A 103 18.56 5.28 0.28
C GLY A 103 17.20 4.60 0.46
N GLY A 104 16.53 4.79 1.60
CA GLY A 104 15.19 4.23 1.87
C GLY A 104 14.12 4.65 0.85
N TYR A 105 14.33 5.72 0.10
CA TYR A 105 13.47 6.11 -1.03
C TYR A 105 13.40 5.01 -2.11
N PHE A 106 14.51 4.33 -2.39
CA PHE A 106 14.53 3.22 -3.35
C PHE A 106 13.70 2.02 -2.90
N ALA A 107 13.47 1.87 -1.61
CA ALA A 107 12.58 0.82 -1.11
C ALA A 107 11.12 1.04 -1.56
N GLY A 108 10.70 2.30 -1.73
CA GLY A 108 9.41 2.64 -2.34
C GLY A 108 9.30 2.14 -3.78
N ASP A 109 10.35 2.33 -4.58
CA ASP A 109 10.39 1.86 -5.97
C ASP A 109 10.33 0.33 -6.05
N ILE A 110 11.05 -0.37 -5.17
CA ILE A 110 10.97 -1.83 -5.06
C ILE A 110 9.53 -2.27 -4.75
N MET A 111 8.85 -1.58 -3.85
CA MET A 111 7.46 -1.87 -3.50
C MET A 111 6.50 -1.65 -4.68
N PHE A 112 6.70 -0.58 -5.47
CA PHE A 112 5.94 -0.34 -6.71
C PHE A 112 6.19 -1.45 -7.73
N PHE A 113 7.45 -1.81 -7.96
CA PHE A 113 7.81 -2.88 -8.89
C PHE A 113 7.15 -4.21 -8.50
N VAL A 114 7.29 -4.63 -7.25
CA VAL A 114 6.71 -5.90 -6.77
C VAL A 114 5.18 -5.88 -6.86
N SER A 115 4.55 -4.75 -6.51
CA SER A 115 3.09 -4.61 -6.60
C SER A 115 2.59 -4.64 -8.04
N GLY A 116 3.29 -3.98 -8.96
CA GLY A 116 3.00 -4.00 -10.38
C GLY A 116 3.16 -5.39 -10.98
N PHE A 117 4.31 -6.03 -10.73
CA PHE A 117 4.60 -7.38 -11.19
C PHE A 117 3.53 -8.39 -10.75
N LEU A 118 3.24 -8.44 -9.44
CA LEU A 118 2.22 -9.36 -8.92
C LEU A 118 0.82 -9.02 -9.43
N GLY A 119 0.51 -7.74 -9.62
CA GLY A 119 -0.76 -7.30 -10.19
C GLY A 119 -0.97 -7.83 -11.60
N VAL A 120 0.01 -7.64 -12.48
CA VAL A 120 -0.03 -8.16 -13.86
C VAL A 120 -0.03 -9.68 -13.87
N TYR A 121 0.86 -10.32 -13.12
CA TYR A 121 0.99 -11.77 -13.07
C TYR A 121 -0.32 -12.46 -12.64
N LEU A 122 -0.92 -12.02 -11.54
CA LEU A 122 -2.19 -12.57 -11.05
C LEU A 122 -3.35 -12.30 -12.01
N MET A 123 -3.35 -11.13 -12.66
CA MET A 123 -4.36 -10.80 -13.63
C MET A 123 -4.25 -11.67 -14.90
N MET A 124 -3.03 -11.90 -15.38
CA MET A 124 -2.77 -12.78 -16.52
C MET A 124 -3.25 -14.20 -16.23
N ILE A 125 -2.90 -14.80 -15.09
CA ILE A 125 -3.36 -16.14 -14.70
C ILE A 125 -4.88 -16.18 -14.68
N LYS A 126 -5.54 -15.28 -13.95
CA LYS A 126 -7.00 -15.25 -13.85
C LYS A 126 -7.69 -15.00 -15.19
N TYR A 127 -7.04 -14.23 -16.06
CA TYR A 127 -7.58 -13.88 -17.36
C TYR A 127 -7.47 -15.03 -18.36
N PHE A 128 -6.42 -15.83 -18.27
CA PHE A 128 -6.29 -17.05 -19.10
C PHE A 128 -7.23 -18.16 -18.65
N GLU A 129 -7.56 -18.21 -17.35
CA GLU A 129 -8.48 -19.22 -16.83
C GLU A 129 -9.97 -18.90 -17.10
N LYS A 130 -10.34 -17.63 -17.23
CA LYS A 130 -11.74 -17.18 -17.39
C LYS A 130 -11.92 -16.32 -18.62
N THR A 131 -12.86 -16.72 -19.46
CA THR A 131 -13.15 -16.10 -20.77
C THR A 131 -13.72 -14.67 -20.68
N SER A 132 -14.27 -14.23 -19.55
CA SER A 132 -14.77 -12.86 -19.36
C SER A 132 -14.56 -12.37 -17.94
N MET A 133 -13.72 -11.35 -17.77
CA MET A 133 -13.60 -10.58 -16.53
C MET A 133 -14.09 -9.16 -16.77
N SER A 134 -15.02 -8.69 -15.93
CA SER A 134 -15.45 -7.29 -15.94
C SER A 134 -14.40 -6.43 -15.28
N PHE A 135 -13.84 -5.45 -16.01
CA PHE A 135 -12.90 -4.48 -15.46
C PHE A 135 -13.49 -3.72 -14.25
N ALA A 136 -14.75 -3.35 -14.34
CA ALA A 136 -15.45 -2.68 -13.23
C ALA A 136 -15.36 -3.50 -11.93
N LYS A 137 -15.51 -4.82 -12.01
CA LYS A 137 -15.42 -5.71 -10.84
C LYS A 137 -14.01 -5.72 -10.25
N ILE A 138 -12.97 -5.67 -11.08
CA ILE A 138 -11.56 -5.63 -10.63
C ILE A 138 -11.29 -4.33 -9.89
N TYR A 139 -11.67 -3.18 -10.45
CA TYR A 139 -11.50 -1.87 -9.83
C TYR A 139 -12.30 -1.75 -8.54
N PHE A 140 -13.57 -2.14 -8.56
CA PHE A 140 -14.43 -2.08 -7.39
C PHE A 140 -13.89 -2.93 -6.24
N HIS A 141 -13.39 -4.14 -6.52
CA HIS A 141 -12.81 -5.01 -5.51
C HIS A 141 -11.56 -4.38 -4.88
N ARG A 142 -10.73 -3.70 -5.67
CA ARG A 142 -9.54 -3.03 -5.15
C ARG A 142 -9.90 -1.81 -4.30
N ILE A 143 -10.83 -0.98 -4.76
CA ILE A 143 -11.33 0.16 -3.97
C ILE A 143 -11.91 -0.33 -2.65
N TYR A 144 -12.82 -1.30 -2.71
CA TYR A 144 -13.45 -1.87 -1.51
C TYR A 144 -12.44 -2.41 -0.49
N ARG A 145 -11.31 -2.91 -0.96
CA ARG A 145 -10.24 -3.42 -0.09
C ARG A 145 -9.39 -2.32 0.52
N LEU A 146 -9.11 -1.24 -0.23
CA LEU A 146 -8.26 -0.14 0.22
C LEU A 146 -9.02 0.90 1.06
N PHE A 147 -10.28 1.12 0.75
CA PHE A 147 -11.09 2.18 1.36
C PHE A 147 -11.29 2.03 2.88
N PRO A 148 -11.71 0.87 3.44
CA PRO A 148 -11.99 0.76 4.86
C PRO A 148 -10.77 1.02 5.77
N PRO A 149 -9.58 0.43 5.52
CA PRO A 149 -8.41 0.70 6.35
C PRO A 149 -7.93 2.15 6.19
N LEU A 150 -8.03 2.73 5.00
CA LEU A 150 -7.69 4.12 4.76
C LEU A 150 -8.62 5.06 5.52
N LEU A 151 -9.94 4.82 5.44
CA LEU A 151 -10.95 5.58 6.18
C LEU A 151 -10.69 5.51 7.68
N LEU A 152 -10.48 4.31 8.22
CA LEU A 152 -10.21 4.13 9.65
C LEU A 152 -8.94 4.88 10.08
N PHE A 153 -7.87 4.78 9.29
CA PHE A 153 -6.61 5.46 9.59
C PHE A 153 -6.77 6.98 9.60
N ILE A 154 -7.43 7.56 8.58
CA ILE A 154 -7.66 9.01 8.50
C ILE A 154 -8.54 9.48 9.66
N LEU A 155 -9.61 8.75 10.00
CA LEU A 155 -10.48 9.09 11.13
C LEU A 155 -9.74 9.06 12.46
N LEU A 156 -8.91 8.03 12.69
CA LEU A 156 -8.09 7.94 13.91
C LEU A 156 -7.06 9.07 13.95
N TYR A 157 -6.42 9.36 12.82
CA TYR A 157 -5.43 10.43 12.74
C TYR A 157 -6.06 11.80 13.07
N LEU A 158 -7.15 12.16 12.41
CA LEU A 158 -7.82 13.46 12.61
C LEU A 158 -8.34 13.67 14.05
N ASN A 159 -8.75 12.59 14.72
CA ASN A 159 -9.35 12.73 16.05
C ASN A 159 -8.38 12.48 17.21
N PHE A 160 -7.36 11.66 17.01
CA PHE A 160 -6.50 11.24 18.13
C PHE A 160 -5.07 11.75 18.04
N PHE A 161 -4.57 12.08 16.85
CA PHE A 161 -3.15 12.39 16.66
C PHE A 161 -2.68 13.57 17.53
N GLN A 162 -3.50 14.62 17.67
CA GLN A 162 -3.16 15.78 18.50
C GLN A 162 -2.97 15.42 19.99
N HIS A 163 -3.62 14.36 20.45
CA HIS A 163 -3.60 13.93 21.86
C HIS A 163 -2.52 12.88 22.16
N LEU A 164 -1.76 12.43 21.16
CA LEU A 164 -0.73 11.40 21.32
C LEU A 164 0.59 11.93 21.89
N GLY A 165 0.80 13.24 21.82
CA GLY A 165 2.02 13.88 22.32
C GLY A 165 1.72 15.14 23.08
N ASP A 166 2.74 15.64 23.77
CA ASP A 166 2.69 16.88 24.56
C ASP A 166 4.00 17.67 24.39
N GLY A 167 3.95 18.95 24.72
CA GLY A 167 5.10 19.83 24.69
C GLY A 167 4.98 21.01 23.73
N PRO A 168 5.88 21.99 23.85
CA PRO A 168 5.75 23.27 23.12
C PRO A 168 5.90 23.13 21.59
N VAL A 169 6.69 22.17 21.14
CA VAL A 169 6.92 21.91 19.71
C VAL A 169 5.79 21.07 19.12
N TRP A 170 5.20 20.15 19.90
CA TRP A 170 4.14 19.27 19.46
C TRP A 170 2.90 20.03 18.98
N ALA A 171 2.45 21.01 19.76
CA ALA A 171 1.28 21.81 19.41
C ALA A 171 1.46 22.57 18.09
N SER A 172 2.65 23.14 17.83
CA SER A 172 2.91 23.90 16.61
C SER A 172 3.02 23.02 15.36
N LEU A 173 3.62 21.83 15.48
CA LEU A 173 3.75 20.87 14.39
C LEU A 173 2.38 20.26 14.01
N THR A 174 1.63 19.83 15.03
CA THR A 174 0.34 19.15 14.78
C THR A 174 -0.74 20.10 14.30
N GLN A 175 -0.75 21.37 14.75
CA GLN A 175 -1.76 22.35 14.34
C GLN A 175 -1.74 22.56 12.81
N LYS A 176 -0.56 22.81 12.24
CA LYS A 176 -0.42 23.00 10.81
C LYS A 176 -0.90 21.77 10.03
N GLU A 177 -0.50 20.59 10.46
CA GLU A 177 -0.87 19.34 9.80
C GLU A 177 -2.37 19.06 9.88
N MET A 178 -3.02 19.42 11.00
CA MET A 178 -4.47 19.33 11.17
C MET A 178 -5.24 20.29 10.27
N ASP A 179 -4.77 21.54 10.16
CA ASP A 179 -5.39 22.55 9.29
C ASP A 179 -5.33 22.10 7.82
N ASP A 180 -4.21 21.56 7.39
CA ASP A 180 -4.06 21.01 6.06
C ASP A 180 -4.95 19.77 5.85
N CYS A 181 -5.06 18.91 6.86
CA CYS A 181 -5.92 17.74 6.80
C CYS A 181 -7.41 18.09 6.78
N GLN A 182 -7.86 19.06 7.54
CA GLN A 182 -9.26 19.52 7.48
C GLN A 182 -9.66 19.99 6.07
N LYS A 183 -8.71 20.55 5.33
CA LYS A 183 -8.95 21.05 3.98
C LYS A 183 -8.84 19.96 2.91
N TYR A 184 -7.91 19.03 3.05
CA TYR A 184 -7.53 18.12 1.97
C TYR A 184 -7.77 16.62 2.27
N TRP A 185 -8.41 16.24 3.39
CA TRP A 185 -8.68 14.83 3.74
C TRP A 185 -9.38 14.03 2.63
N TRP A 186 -10.26 14.66 1.86
CA TRP A 186 -11.05 14.05 0.80
C TRP A 186 -10.18 13.57 -0.39
N THR A 187 -9.00 14.15 -0.59
CA THR A 187 -8.08 13.78 -1.69
C THR A 187 -7.59 12.35 -1.58
N HIS A 188 -7.51 11.83 -0.37
CA HIS A 188 -7.14 10.44 -0.11
C HIS A 188 -8.18 9.45 -0.62
N PHE A 189 -9.47 9.78 -0.50
CA PHE A 189 -10.54 8.92 -0.96
C PHE A 189 -10.69 8.91 -2.48
N LEU A 190 -10.27 9.97 -3.14
CA LEU A 190 -10.20 10.04 -4.59
C LEU A 190 -8.86 9.52 -5.15
N PHE A 191 -7.93 9.15 -4.28
CA PHE A 191 -6.58 8.70 -4.66
C PHE A 191 -5.81 9.73 -5.51
N ILE A 192 -5.94 11.02 -5.15
CA ILE A 192 -5.30 12.16 -5.84
C ILE A 192 -4.47 13.05 -4.90
N ASN A 193 -4.19 12.61 -3.67
CA ASN A 193 -3.44 13.40 -2.70
C ASN A 193 -1.98 13.67 -3.14
N ASN A 194 -1.45 12.93 -4.11
CA ASN A 194 -0.15 13.18 -4.74
C ASN A 194 -0.19 14.27 -5.83
N ILE A 195 -1.38 14.71 -6.26
CA ILE A 195 -1.58 15.69 -7.32
C ILE A 195 -2.19 16.98 -6.75
N VAL A 196 -3.08 16.87 -5.78
CA VAL A 196 -3.82 17.99 -5.19
C VAL A 196 -3.38 18.19 -3.74
N PRO A 197 -2.96 19.39 -3.37
CA PRO A 197 -2.85 20.65 -4.12
C PRO A 197 -1.66 20.70 -5.09
N TRP A 198 -1.88 21.17 -6.31
CA TRP A 198 -0.91 21.13 -7.42
C TRP A 198 0.39 21.92 -7.16
N ASN A 199 0.34 22.95 -6.34
CA ASN A 199 1.49 23.87 -6.18
C ASN A 199 2.13 23.86 -4.81
N VAL A 200 1.75 22.96 -3.90
CA VAL A 200 2.19 23.04 -2.50
C VAL A 200 2.56 21.67 -1.97
N VAL A 201 3.78 21.24 -2.26
CA VAL A 201 4.38 20.00 -1.71
C VAL A 201 4.44 20.03 -0.17
N GLN A 202 4.36 21.22 0.45
CA GLN A 202 4.50 21.42 1.89
C GLN A 202 3.19 21.37 2.69
N ASN A 203 2.02 21.36 2.03
CA ASN A 203 0.72 21.43 2.70
C ASN A 203 -0.13 20.19 2.35
N LEU A 204 0.45 19.02 2.51
CA LEU A 204 -0.24 17.75 2.26
C LEU A 204 -0.72 17.18 3.59
N CYS A 205 -2.01 16.89 3.66
CA CYS A 205 -2.52 16.00 4.70
C CYS A 205 -1.86 14.64 4.57
N LEU A 206 -1.25 14.14 5.63
CA LEU A 206 -0.63 12.81 5.67
C LEU A 206 0.25 12.54 4.43
N PRO A 207 1.39 13.26 4.28
CA PRO A 207 2.21 13.18 3.07
C PRO A 207 2.59 11.73 2.73
N SER A 208 2.87 10.88 3.71
CA SER A 208 3.27 9.48 3.50
C SER A 208 2.22 8.63 2.78
N LEU A 209 0.96 9.06 2.74
CA LEU A 209 -0.10 8.33 2.04
C LEU A 209 -0.11 8.53 0.51
N TRP A 210 0.75 9.41 -0.03
CA TRP A 210 0.88 9.58 -1.48
C TRP A 210 1.12 8.27 -2.23
N TYR A 211 1.82 7.33 -1.57
CA TYR A 211 2.12 6.02 -2.09
C TYR A 211 0.85 5.22 -2.47
N PHE A 212 -0.19 5.29 -1.64
CA PHE A 212 -1.46 4.59 -1.92
C PHE A 212 -2.16 5.15 -3.15
N SER A 213 -2.14 6.47 -3.32
CA SER A 213 -2.70 7.12 -4.51
C SER A 213 -1.93 6.76 -5.76
N ALA A 214 -0.61 6.85 -5.74
CA ALA A 214 0.22 6.44 -6.86
C ALA A 214 0.03 4.96 -7.21
N LEU A 215 0.00 4.07 -6.21
CA LEU A 215 -0.22 2.64 -6.41
C LEU A 215 -1.59 2.36 -7.06
N PHE A 216 -2.64 3.10 -6.66
CA PHE A 216 -3.95 2.96 -7.27
C PHE A 216 -3.97 3.49 -8.70
N GLN A 217 -3.36 4.64 -8.96
CA GLN A 217 -3.24 5.25 -10.29
C GLN A 217 -2.52 4.30 -11.26
N PHE A 218 -1.37 3.75 -10.87
CA PHE A 218 -0.68 2.74 -11.70
C PHE A 218 -1.55 1.51 -11.95
N PHE A 219 -2.30 1.08 -10.94
CA PHE A 219 -3.18 -0.06 -11.12
C PHE A 219 -4.31 0.17 -12.13
N LEU A 220 -4.74 1.42 -12.35
CA LEU A 220 -5.75 1.72 -13.36
C LEU A 220 -5.29 1.32 -14.78
N PHE A 221 -3.99 1.38 -15.04
CA PHE A 221 -3.42 1.02 -16.35
C PHE A 221 -3.26 -0.49 -16.54
N VAL A 222 -3.06 -1.26 -15.47
CA VAL A 222 -2.77 -2.70 -15.54
C VAL A 222 -3.83 -3.50 -16.32
N PRO A 223 -5.16 -3.39 -16.06
CA PRO A 223 -6.16 -4.13 -16.82
C PRO A 223 -6.22 -3.73 -18.29
N ILE A 224 -5.96 -2.46 -18.59
CA ILE A 224 -5.94 -1.93 -19.96
C ILE A 224 -4.76 -2.55 -20.72
N GLU A 225 -3.59 -2.56 -20.10
CA GLU A 225 -2.37 -3.13 -20.68
C GLU A 225 -2.54 -4.64 -20.93
N VAL A 226 -3.06 -5.39 -19.97
CA VAL A 226 -3.34 -6.82 -20.12
C VAL A 226 -4.35 -7.08 -21.25
N ALA A 227 -5.37 -6.23 -21.39
CA ALA A 227 -6.34 -6.35 -22.48
C ALA A 227 -5.71 -6.07 -23.86
N LEU A 228 -4.90 -5.03 -23.98
CA LEU A 228 -4.19 -4.69 -25.21
C LEU A 228 -3.18 -5.78 -25.60
N TYR A 229 -2.42 -6.29 -24.63
CA TYR A 229 -1.51 -7.42 -24.84
C TYR A 229 -2.22 -8.67 -25.37
N ARG A 230 -3.43 -8.93 -24.88
CA ARG A 230 -4.25 -10.06 -25.35
C ARG A 230 -4.78 -9.86 -26.77
N LEU A 231 -5.19 -8.65 -27.13
CA LEU A 231 -5.64 -8.33 -28.49
C LEU A 231 -4.48 -8.44 -29.48
N ASN A 232 -3.35 -7.86 -29.18
CA ASN A 232 -2.12 -7.94 -29.95
C ASN A 232 -0.91 -7.70 -29.06
N ARG A 233 -0.05 -8.71 -28.91
CA ARG A 233 1.17 -8.64 -28.08
C ARG A 233 2.09 -7.48 -28.46
N TYR A 234 2.17 -7.11 -29.74
CA TYR A 234 3.02 -5.99 -30.19
C TYR A 234 2.47 -4.64 -29.73
N VAL A 235 1.15 -4.46 -29.71
CA VAL A 235 0.49 -3.26 -29.19
C VAL A 235 0.72 -3.13 -27.68
N GLY A 236 0.59 -4.22 -26.92
CA GLY A 236 0.92 -4.23 -25.50
C GLY A 236 2.37 -3.81 -25.23
N TYR A 237 3.34 -4.42 -25.91
CA TYR A 237 4.73 -4.04 -25.76
C TYR A 237 5.00 -2.59 -26.17
N SER A 238 4.42 -2.09 -27.27
CA SER A 238 4.62 -0.72 -27.71
C SER A 238 4.12 0.31 -26.68
N LEU A 239 3.01 0.02 -25.98
CA LEU A 239 2.51 0.89 -24.92
C LEU A 239 3.48 0.95 -23.74
N VAL A 240 4.01 -0.20 -23.29
CA VAL A 240 5.02 -0.24 -22.21
C VAL A 240 6.25 0.58 -22.59
N TYR A 241 6.78 0.40 -23.80
CA TYR A 241 7.93 1.18 -24.29
C TYR A 241 7.65 2.67 -24.35
N LEU A 242 6.45 3.08 -24.81
CA LEU A 242 6.05 4.49 -24.83
C LEU A 242 6.00 5.10 -23.41
N ILE A 243 5.42 4.37 -22.45
CA ILE A 243 5.38 4.81 -21.05
C ILE A 243 6.80 4.94 -20.47
N LEU A 244 7.68 3.96 -20.74
CA LEU A 244 9.07 4.01 -20.29
C LEU A 244 9.83 5.20 -20.90
N ILE A 245 9.67 5.46 -22.20
CA ILE A 245 10.31 6.61 -22.85
C ILE A 245 9.77 7.92 -22.27
N ALA A 246 8.45 8.03 -22.08
CA ALA A 246 7.83 9.22 -21.50
C ALA A 246 8.25 9.48 -20.04
N SER A 247 8.67 8.45 -19.30
CA SER A 247 9.16 8.61 -17.93
C SER A 247 10.63 9.06 -17.84
N ILE A 248 11.38 9.01 -18.93
CA ILE A 248 12.80 9.40 -18.99
C ILE A 248 12.96 10.87 -19.45
N ILE A 249 11.97 11.40 -20.16
CA ILE A 249 11.92 12.79 -20.64
C ILE A 249 11.31 13.69 -19.58
#